data_de6d6abcc4f0fdf562f96c3f3e89fbf6
#
_entry.id   de6d6abcc4f0fdf562f96c3f3e89fbf6
#
_cell.length_a   1.000
_cell.length_b   1.000
_cell.length_c   1.000
_cell.angle_alpha   90.00
_cell.angle_beta   90.00
_cell.angle_gamma   90.00
#
_symmetry.space_group_name_H-M   'P 1'
#
loop_
_entity.id
_entity.type
_entity.pdbx_description
1 polymer ?
#
loop_
_entity_poly.entity_id
_entity_poly.type
_entity_poly.pdbx_seq_one_letter_code
_entity_poly.pdbx_strand_id
1 'polypeptide(L)'
;MDSWYASMKGIKAIEGAYKVYYCPLKRNRQATQGPEMPDQRLDTLPFDESEEQSGKLVHLKKFPKGHQVKLFRLVSSTGDTEWIVTNDLSKASASAVGKQTAVRWKIEQFHRQWKQTTGVQRCQCRKQRAQRNHIMASLLAWAHLHQAAMRAKTTVYALKQGLLDDYLCKQLRNPAFAITST
;
A
#
# COMPACT_ATOMS: atom_id res chain seq x y z
N MET A 1 2.40 5.84 2.59
CA MET A 1 1.09 6.19 3.22
C MET A 1 0.04 6.18 2.12
N ASP A 2 -1.18 5.72 2.36
CA ASP A 2 -2.27 5.78 1.38
C ASP A 2 -2.94 7.17 1.38
N SER A 3 -3.56 7.57 0.24
CA SER A 3 -4.28 8.84 0.10
C SER A 3 -5.41 9.06 1.11
N TRP A 4 -5.98 7.98 1.67
CA TRP A 4 -6.92 8.01 2.80
C TRP A 4 -6.33 8.65 4.05
N TYR A 5 -5.05 8.38 4.33
CA TYR A 5 -4.35 8.87 5.51
C TYR A 5 -3.64 10.21 5.26
N ALA A 6 -3.75 10.75 4.04
CA ALA A 6 -3.20 12.06 3.66
C ALA A 6 -3.98 13.23 4.26
N SER A 7 -4.37 13.10 5.53
CA SER A 7 -5.02 14.18 6.27
C SER A 7 -3.99 15.20 6.75
N MET A 8 -4.39 16.46 6.81
CA MET A 8 -3.57 17.53 7.39
C MET A 8 -3.03 17.19 8.79
N LYS A 9 -3.90 16.62 9.64
CA LYS A 9 -3.54 16.21 11.00
C LYS A 9 -2.46 15.11 10.98
N GLY A 10 -2.58 14.13 10.08
CA GLY A 10 -1.62 13.04 9.94
C GLY A 10 -0.27 13.54 9.45
N ILE A 11 -0.24 14.37 8.41
CA ILE A 11 1.00 14.92 7.87
C ILE A 11 1.72 15.78 8.91
N LYS A 12 1.00 16.69 9.58
CA LYS A 12 1.58 17.51 10.67
C LYS A 12 2.14 16.67 11.82
N ALA A 13 1.49 15.56 12.17
CA ALA A 13 1.99 14.67 13.22
C ALA A 13 3.30 13.98 12.82
N ILE A 14 3.45 13.61 11.53
CA ILE A 14 4.68 13.01 11.01
C ILE A 14 5.80 14.04 11.00
N GLU A 15 5.52 15.28 10.59
CA GLU A 15 6.50 16.38 10.61
C GLU A 15 6.90 16.74 12.03
N GLY A 16 5.96 16.81 12.96
CA GLY A 16 6.24 17.01 14.37
C GLY A 16 7.12 15.92 15.00
N ALA A 17 7.12 14.72 14.40
CA ALA A 17 8.01 13.63 14.78
C ALA A 17 9.36 13.65 14.01
N TYR A 18 9.65 14.71 13.25
CA TYR A 18 10.87 14.88 12.42
C TYR A 18 11.08 13.72 11.43
N LYS A 19 9.99 13.19 10.85
CA LYS A 19 10.04 12.10 9.89
C LYS A 19 9.76 12.60 8.48
N VAL A 20 10.45 12.00 7.51
CA VAL A 20 10.18 12.18 6.09
C VAL A 20 8.98 11.35 5.69
N TYR A 21 8.13 11.90 4.84
CA TYR A 21 7.00 11.18 4.25
C TYR A 21 6.95 11.30 2.73
N TYR A 22 6.38 10.29 2.11
CA TYR A 22 5.93 10.28 0.72
C TYR A 22 4.46 9.89 0.72
N CYS A 23 3.60 10.85 0.40
CA CYS A 23 2.17 10.72 0.59
C CYS A 23 1.42 10.97 -0.71
N PRO A 24 0.67 9.99 -1.24
CA PRO A 24 -0.19 10.24 -2.39
C PRO A 24 -1.34 11.15 -2.00
N LEU A 25 -1.63 12.13 -2.84
CA LEU A 25 -2.74 13.05 -2.69
C LEU A 25 -3.82 12.75 -3.74
N LYS A 26 -5.06 13.06 -3.39
CA LYS A 26 -6.16 13.04 -4.36
C LYS A 26 -6.01 14.19 -5.34
N ARG A 27 -6.32 13.96 -6.63
CA ARG A 27 -6.23 14.95 -7.72
C ARG A 27 -6.97 16.26 -7.45
N ASN A 28 -8.05 16.21 -6.67
CA ASN A 28 -8.87 17.38 -6.33
C ASN A 28 -8.32 18.19 -5.15
N ARG A 29 -7.16 17.82 -4.59
CA ARG A 29 -6.51 18.60 -3.53
C ARG A 29 -6.08 19.95 -4.11
N GLN A 30 -6.14 20.99 -3.28
CA GLN A 30 -5.76 22.34 -3.68
C GLN A 30 -4.36 22.69 -3.16
N ALA A 31 -3.57 23.31 -4.03
CA ALA A 31 -2.23 23.80 -3.74
C ALA A 31 -2.00 25.13 -4.49
N THR A 32 -1.06 25.92 -4.00
CA THR A 32 -0.61 27.15 -4.67
C THR A 32 0.91 27.14 -4.84
N GLN A 33 1.39 27.81 -5.89
CA GLN A 33 2.82 27.95 -6.18
C GLN A 33 3.48 29.12 -5.42
N GLY A 34 2.67 30.00 -4.86
CA GLY A 34 3.17 31.17 -4.10
C GLY A 34 2.07 31.86 -3.31
N PRO A 35 2.43 32.76 -2.39
CA PRO A 35 1.48 33.41 -1.49
C PRO A 35 0.46 34.31 -2.21
N GLU A 36 0.79 34.79 -3.40
CA GLU A 36 -0.08 35.68 -4.20
C GLU A 36 -0.86 34.94 -5.30
N MET A 37 -0.59 33.64 -5.49
CA MET A 37 -1.27 32.84 -6.50
C MET A 37 -2.52 32.19 -5.92
N PRO A 38 -3.60 32.05 -6.71
CA PRO A 38 -4.80 31.35 -6.27
C PRO A 38 -4.54 29.88 -6.05
N ASP A 39 -5.28 29.30 -5.11
CA ASP A 39 -5.32 27.84 -4.92
C ASP A 39 -5.86 27.14 -6.19
N GLN A 40 -5.11 26.21 -6.72
CA GLN A 40 -5.48 25.39 -7.88
C GLN A 40 -5.56 23.91 -7.49
N ARG A 41 -6.36 23.15 -8.22
CA ARG A 41 -6.41 21.70 -8.07
C ARG A 41 -5.11 21.10 -8.61
N LEU A 42 -4.65 19.98 -8.00
CA LEU A 42 -3.42 19.32 -8.44
C LEU A 42 -3.48 18.88 -9.92
N ASP A 43 -4.65 18.44 -10.39
CA ASP A 43 -4.85 17.99 -11.77
C ASP A 43 -4.84 19.14 -12.80
N THR A 44 -4.95 20.40 -12.37
CA THR A 44 -4.90 21.59 -13.22
C THR A 44 -3.58 22.37 -13.09
N LEU A 45 -2.70 21.97 -12.17
CA LEU A 45 -1.40 22.61 -11.98
C LEU A 45 -0.50 22.37 -13.20
N PRO A 46 0.03 23.42 -13.83
CA PRO A 46 1.00 23.28 -14.91
C PRO A 46 2.32 22.72 -14.37
N PHE A 47 2.91 21.80 -15.11
CA PHE A 47 4.26 21.25 -14.87
C PHE A 47 5.08 21.47 -16.13
N ASP A 48 6.27 22.02 -16.00
CA ASP A 48 7.26 22.03 -17.06
C ASP A 48 8.10 20.73 -17.06
N GLU A 49 8.89 20.51 -18.10
CA GLU A 49 9.71 19.29 -18.24
C GLU A 49 10.73 19.11 -17.09
N SER A 50 11.25 20.21 -16.55
CA SER A 50 12.19 20.16 -15.43
C SER A 50 11.48 19.82 -14.13
N GLU A 51 10.29 20.35 -13.90
CA GLU A 51 9.46 20.08 -12.74
C GLU A 51 8.89 18.64 -12.75
N GLU A 52 8.62 18.08 -13.93
CA GLU A 52 8.23 16.67 -14.04
C GLU A 52 9.30 15.72 -13.52
N GLN A 53 10.57 16.05 -13.75
CA GLN A 53 11.69 15.25 -13.28
C GLN A 53 12.08 15.54 -11.83
N SER A 54 12.16 16.83 -11.48
CA SER A 54 12.68 17.29 -10.19
C SER A 54 11.63 17.50 -9.11
N GLY A 55 10.33 17.53 -9.49
CA GLY A 55 9.22 17.89 -8.60
C GLY A 55 9.06 19.40 -8.45
N LYS A 56 7.85 19.83 -8.11
CA LYS A 56 7.43 21.23 -7.97
C LYS A 56 7.25 21.61 -6.52
N LEU A 57 7.78 22.76 -6.10
CA LEU A 57 7.53 23.33 -4.78
C LEU A 57 6.15 23.97 -4.73
N VAL A 58 5.34 23.56 -3.76
CA VAL A 58 3.97 24.03 -3.60
C VAL A 58 3.61 24.23 -2.13
N HIS A 59 2.63 25.08 -1.89
CA HIS A 59 1.95 25.22 -0.60
C HIS A 59 0.62 24.51 -0.66
N LEU A 60 0.38 23.56 0.24
CA LEU A 60 -0.91 22.89 0.31
C LEU A 60 -1.92 23.75 1.06
N LYS A 61 -3.14 23.86 0.54
CA LYS A 61 -4.24 24.53 1.23
C LYS A 61 -4.44 23.95 2.64
N LYS A 62 -4.69 24.82 3.63
CA LYS A 62 -4.84 24.48 5.05
C LYS A 62 -3.54 24.13 5.78
N PHE A 63 -2.39 24.21 5.15
CA PHE A 63 -1.10 24.20 5.86
C PHE A 63 -0.76 25.59 6.41
N PRO A 64 0.14 25.69 7.42
CA PRO A 64 0.62 26.98 7.89
C PRO A 64 1.17 27.82 6.74
N LYS A 65 1.02 29.15 6.84
CA LYS A 65 1.63 30.08 5.87
C LYS A 65 3.15 29.84 5.84
N GLY A 66 3.72 29.77 4.66
CA GLY A 66 5.16 29.52 4.46
C GLY A 66 5.58 28.05 4.50
N HIS A 67 4.69 27.12 4.80
CA HIS A 67 5.03 25.69 4.77
C HIS A 67 5.06 25.17 3.33
N GLN A 68 6.27 24.84 2.86
CA GLN A 68 6.49 24.29 1.52
C GLN A 68 6.65 22.78 1.55
N VAL A 69 6.10 22.14 0.54
CA VAL A 69 6.28 20.72 0.26
C VAL A 69 6.62 20.53 -1.20
N LYS A 70 7.27 19.42 -1.51
CA LYS A 70 7.61 19.09 -2.88
C LYS A 70 6.59 18.12 -3.46
N LEU A 71 6.00 18.48 -4.58
CA LEU A 71 4.96 17.72 -5.27
C LEU A 71 5.56 17.07 -6.53
N PHE A 72 5.32 15.78 -6.70
CA PHE A 72 5.70 15.01 -7.87
C PHE A 72 4.46 14.49 -8.58
N ARG A 73 4.47 14.58 -9.91
CA ARG A 73 3.48 13.96 -10.79
C ARG A 73 4.09 12.69 -11.37
N LEU A 74 3.59 11.54 -10.96
CA LEU A 74 4.06 10.24 -11.46
C LEU A 74 3.01 9.68 -12.40
N VAL A 75 3.39 9.45 -13.65
CA VAL A 75 2.53 8.82 -14.65
C VAL A 75 2.94 7.37 -14.80
N SER A 76 1.99 6.45 -14.61
CA SER A 76 2.23 5.02 -14.78
C SER A 76 2.22 4.63 -16.27
N SER A 77 2.71 3.44 -16.59
CA SER A 77 2.62 2.88 -17.94
C SER A 77 1.19 2.67 -18.43
N THR A 78 0.21 2.63 -17.52
CA THR A 78 -1.23 2.54 -17.84
C THR A 78 -1.88 3.91 -18.09
N GLY A 79 -1.12 5.01 -17.96
CA GLY A 79 -1.62 6.38 -18.11
C GLY A 79 -2.23 6.98 -16.83
N ASP A 80 -2.29 6.20 -15.74
CA ASP A 80 -2.77 6.72 -14.45
C ASP A 80 -1.77 7.69 -13.85
N THR A 81 -2.27 8.82 -13.34
CA THR A 81 -1.44 9.86 -12.71
C THR A 81 -1.59 9.81 -11.20
N GLU A 82 -0.48 9.67 -10.51
CA GLU A 82 -0.38 9.71 -9.05
C GLU A 82 0.36 10.98 -8.61
N TRP A 83 -0.22 11.71 -7.64
CA TRP A 83 0.33 12.94 -7.09
C TRP A 83 0.97 12.64 -5.74
N ILE A 84 2.29 12.72 -5.66
CA ILE A 84 3.04 12.41 -4.44
C ILE A 84 3.62 13.68 -3.83
N VAL A 85 3.35 13.92 -2.56
CA VAL A 85 3.93 15.03 -1.82
C VAL A 85 4.93 14.53 -0.78
N THR A 86 6.01 15.28 -0.58
CA THR A 86 7.04 15.02 0.42
C THR A 86 7.50 16.30 1.10
N ASN A 87 7.91 16.19 2.36
CA ASN A 87 8.65 17.27 3.07
C ASN A 87 10.16 17.19 2.84
N ASP A 88 10.66 16.21 2.10
CA ASP A 88 12.06 16.14 1.70
C ASP A 88 12.28 17.03 0.46
N LEU A 89 12.59 18.29 0.70
CA LEU A 89 12.83 19.28 -0.35
C LEU A 89 14.11 19.01 -1.13
N SER A 90 15.05 18.25 -0.56
CA SER A 90 16.32 17.87 -1.21
C SER A 90 16.11 16.82 -2.32
N LYS A 91 14.98 16.12 -2.30
CA LYS A 91 14.69 15.09 -3.30
C LYS A 91 14.50 15.70 -4.68
N ALA A 92 15.35 15.32 -5.62
CA ALA A 92 15.43 15.91 -6.95
C ALA A 92 15.02 14.95 -8.08
N SER A 93 14.44 13.77 -7.77
CA SER A 93 14.14 12.77 -8.79
C SER A 93 12.77 12.11 -8.60
N ALA A 94 11.88 12.30 -9.57
CA ALA A 94 10.61 11.63 -9.66
C ALA A 94 10.77 10.08 -9.68
N SER A 95 11.80 9.57 -10.36
CA SER A 95 12.12 8.14 -10.39
C SER A 95 12.47 7.60 -9.00
N ALA A 96 13.24 8.33 -8.20
CA ALA A 96 13.57 7.93 -6.83
C ALA A 96 12.32 7.94 -5.93
N VAL A 97 11.44 8.93 -6.09
CA VAL A 97 10.15 8.99 -5.39
C VAL A 97 9.26 7.83 -5.79
N GLY A 98 9.18 7.50 -7.07
CA GLY A 98 8.42 6.36 -7.58
C GLY A 98 8.88 5.03 -6.97
N LYS A 99 10.20 4.80 -6.86
CA LYS A 99 10.75 3.62 -6.19
C LYS A 99 10.38 3.54 -4.71
N GLN A 100 10.37 4.66 -4.01
CA GLN A 100 9.99 4.70 -2.59
C GLN A 100 8.49 4.49 -2.38
N THR A 101 7.65 5.05 -3.23
CA THR A 101 6.19 4.84 -3.16
C THR A 101 5.79 3.42 -3.57
N ALA A 102 6.56 2.76 -4.42
CA ALA A 102 6.33 1.36 -4.79
C ALA A 102 6.38 0.38 -3.59
N VAL A 103 7.02 0.76 -2.47
CA VAL A 103 6.97 -0.02 -1.22
C VAL A 103 5.54 -0.17 -0.70
N ARG A 104 4.65 0.79 -0.97
CA ARG A 104 3.23 0.72 -0.62
C ARG A 104 2.54 -0.52 -1.23
N TRP A 105 2.87 -0.86 -2.47
CA TRP A 105 2.34 -2.05 -3.15
C TRP A 105 2.67 -3.36 -2.42
N LYS A 106 3.82 -3.43 -1.76
CA LYS A 106 4.17 -4.62 -0.96
C LYS A 106 3.21 -4.82 0.21
N ILE A 107 2.72 -3.75 0.81
CA ILE A 107 1.71 -3.80 1.89
C ILE A 107 0.37 -4.27 1.33
N GLU A 108 -0.04 -3.76 0.17
CA GLU A 108 -1.28 -4.20 -0.49
C GLU A 108 -1.21 -5.67 -0.91
N GLN A 109 -0.07 -6.10 -1.48
CA GLN A 109 0.19 -7.49 -1.81
C GLN A 109 0.15 -8.39 -0.58
N PHE A 110 0.77 -7.97 0.54
CA PHE A 110 0.69 -8.67 1.81
C PHE A 110 -0.76 -8.85 2.26
N HIS A 111 -1.55 -7.78 2.30
CA HIS A 111 -2.96 -7.87 2.71
C HIS A 111 -3.77 -8.77 1.79
N ARG A 112 -3.54 -8.70 0.48
CA ARG A 112 -4.20 -9.57 -0.50
C ARG A 112 -3.85 -11.04 -0.27
N GLN A 113 -2.55 -11.35 -0.19
CA GLN A 113 -2.07 -12.71 0.07
C GLN A 113 -2.63 -13.24 1.38
N TRP A 114 -2.51 -12.48 2.46
CA TRP A 114 -3.00 -12.87 3.78
C TRP A 114 -4.48 -13.21 3.75
N LYS A 115 -5.32 -12.32 3.19
CA LYS A 115 -6.77 -12.54 3.07
C LYS A 115 -7.12 -13.78 2.24
N GLN A 116 -6.48 -13.94 1.08
CA GLN A 116 -6.80 -15.00 0.13
C GLN A 116 -6.23 -16.37 0.52
N THR A 117 -5.13 -16.42 1.25
CA THR A 117 -4.48 -17.69 1.57
C THR A 117 -4.88 -18.26 2.92
N THR A 118 -5.26 -17.44 3.90
CA THR A 118 -5.51 -17.89 5.28
C THR A 118 -6.98 -17.87 5.70
N GLY A 119 -7.86 -17.26 4.90
CA GLY A 119 -9.27 -17.15 5.24
C GLY A 119 -9.55 -16.24 6.45
N VAL A 120 -8.67 -15.29 6.77
CA VAL A 120 -8.84 -14.36 7.90
C VAL A 120 -10.18 -13.61 7.86
N GLN A 121 -10.71 -13.36 6.67
CA GLN A 121 -12.02 -12.70 6.48
C GLN A 121 -13.22 -13.57 6.83
N ARG A 122 -13.04 -14.89 6.99
CA ARG A 122 -14.12 -15.85 7.29
C ARG A 122 -14.37 -16.00 8.80
N CYS A 123 -13.75 -15.16 9.62
CA CYS A 123 -13.93 -15.20 11.07
C CYS A 123 -15.37 -14.83 11.44
N GLN A 124 -16.10 -15.78 12.04
CA GLN A 124 -17.46 -15.59 12.57
C GLN A 124 -17.48 -15.37 14.09
N CYS A 125 -16.32 -15.24 14.72
CA CYS A 125 -16.21 -15.06 16.16
C CYS A 125 -16.76 -13.71 16.59
N ARG A 126 -17.65 -13.71 17.59
CA ARG A 126 -18.21 -12.46 18.17
C ARG A 126 -17.38 -11.93 19.36
N LYS A 127 -16.71 -12.83 20.09
CA LYS A 127 -15.88 -12.45 21.25
C LYS A 127 -14.55 -11.83 20.78
N GLN A 128 -14.20 -10.68 21.31
CA GLN A 128 -12.99 -9.94 20.96
C GLN A 128 -11.70 -10.78 21.08
N ARG A 129 -11.58 -11.58 22.16
CA ARG A 129 -10.43 -12.48 22.34
C ARG A 129 -10.33 -13.52 21.24
N ALA A 130 -11.45 -14.11 20.84
CA ALA A 130 -11.48 -15.12 19.77
C ALA A 130 -11.12 -14.49 18.40
N GLN A 131 -11.60 -13.28 18.12
CA GLN A 131 -11.22 -12.53 16.91
C GLN A 131 -9.71 -12.25 16.87
N ARG A 132 -9.12 -11.77 17.97
CA ARG A 132 -7.68 -11.53 18.07
C ARG A 132 -6.87 -12.80 17.83
N ASN A 133 -7.27 -13.92 18.47
CA ASN A 133 -6.59 -15.19 18.28
C ASN A 133 -6.68 -15.68 16.83
N HIS A 134 -7.84 -15.55 16.19
CA HIS A 134 -8.02 -15.90 14.78
C HIS A 134 -7.13 -15.05 13.87
N ILE A 135 -7.07 -13.72 14.09
CA ILE A 135 -6.21 -12.82 13.34
C ILE A 135 -4.74 -13.22 13.50
N MET A 136 -4.29 -13.45 14.73
CA MET A 136 -2.90 -13.84 15.00
C MET A 136 -2.54 -15.21 14.42
N ALA A 137 -3.42 -16.20 14.54
CA ALA A 137 -3.19 -17.53 13.95
C ALA A 137 -3.13 -17.45 12.41
N SER A 138 -4.00 -16.67 11.79
CA SER A 138 -4.00 -16.46 10.34
C SER A 138 -2.73 -15.74 9.86
N LEU A 139 -2.23 -14.77 10.63
CA LEU A 139 -0.98 -14.07 10.32
C LEU A 139 0.22 -15.01 10.41
N LEU A 140 0.29 -15.86 11.45
CA LEU A 140 1.31 -16.90 11.59
C LEU A 140 1.26 -17.89 10.42
N ALA A 141 0.09 -18.37 10.05
CA ALA A 141 -0.08 -19.27 8.92
C ALA A 141 0.42 -18.63 7.60
N TRP A 142 0.09 -17.36 7.37
CA TRP A 142 0.60 -16.63 6.22
C TRP A 142 2.13 -16.50 6.26
N ALA A 143 2.71 -16.17 7.40
CA ALA A 143 4.16 -16.01 7.55
C ALA A 143 4.90 -17.33 7.22
N HIS A 144 4.40 -18.46 7.71
CA HIS A 144 4.95 -19.79 7.40
C HIS A 144 4.82 -20.13 5.90
N LEU A 145 3.65 -19.90 5.30
CA LEU A 145 3.44 -20.10 3.86
C LEU A 145 4.38 -19.21 3.03
N HIS A 146 4.51 -17.95 3.40
CA HIS A 146 5.37 -17.01 2.69
C HIS A 146 6.85 -17.42 2.76
N GLN A 147 7.33 -17.80 3.96
CA GLN A 147 8.69 -18.28 4.14
C GLN A 147 8.96 -19.57 3.35
N ALA A 148 8.03 -20.50 3.35
CA ALA A 148 8.14 -21.75 2.59
C ALA A 148 8.13 -21.48 1.08
N ALA A 149 7.27 -20.58 0.59
CA ALA A 149 7.23 -20.19 -0.80
C ALA A 149 8.53 -19.54 -1.27
N MET A 150 9.13 -18.67 -0.43
CA MET A 150 10.43 -18.08 -0.73
C MET A 150 11.55 -19.14 -0.82
N ARG A 151 11.58 -20.10 0.08
CA ARG A 151 12.54 -21.22 0.04
C ARG A 151 12.37 -22.09 -1.20
N ALA A 152 11.12 -22.36 -1.58
CA ALA A 152 10.77 -23.14 -2.77
C ALA A 152 10.84 -22.33 -4.08
N LYS A 153 11.22 -21.04 -4.02
CA LYS A 153 11.27 -20.11 -5.18
C LYS A 153 9.96 -20.08 -5.97
N THR A 154 8.83 -20.11 -5.24
CA THR A 154 7.48 -20.12 -5.82
C THR A 154 6.61 -19.03 -5.20
N THR A 155 5.38 -18.88 -5.68
CA THR A 155 4.42 -17.96 -5.09
C THR A 155 3.68 -18.60 -3.92
N VAL A 156 3.19 -17.78 -2.97
CA VAL A 156 2.38 -18.28 -1.84
C VAL A 156 1.11 -18.99 -2.34
N TYR A 157 0.56 -18.55 -3.45
CA TYR A 157 -0.63 -19.14 -4.07
C TYR A 157 -0.35 -20.54 -4.63
N ALA A 158 0.72 -20.67 -5.42
CA ALA A 158 1.11 -21.94 -6.02
C ALA A 158 1.50 -22.97 -4.93
N LEU A 159 2.24 -22.53 -3.88
CA LEU A 159 2.56 -23.41 -2.76
C LEU A 159 1.29 -23.88 -2.03
N LYS A 160 0.36 -22.97 -1.72
CA LYS A 160 -0.90 -23.33 -1.07
C LYS A 160 -1.70 -24.34 -1.91
N GLN A 161 -1.79 -24.13 -3.23
CA GLN A 161 -2.49 -25.03 -4.13
C GLN A 161 -1.83 -26.40 -4.15
N GLY A 162 -0.51 -26.48 -4.28
CA GLY A 162 0.21 -27.75 -4.25
C GLY A 162 0.03 -28.52 -2.94
N LEU A 163 0.05 -27.84 -1.79
CA LEU A 163 -0.22 -28.46 -0.48
C LEU A 163 -1.65 -28.99 -0.39
N LEU A 164 -2.63 -28.30 -0.95
CA LEU A 164 -4.02 -28.73 -1.00
C LEU A 164 -4.19 -29.94 -1.91
N ASP A 165 -3.58 -29.92 -3.09
CA ASP A 165 -3.65 -31.03 -4.05
C ASP A 165 -3.00 -32.29 -3.46
N ASP A 166 -1.84 -32.18 -2.80
CA ASP A 166 -1.19 -33.29 -2.09
C ASP A 166 -2.06 -33.85 -0.97
N TYR A 167 -2.70 -32.99 -0.20
CA TYR A 167 -3.63 -33.40 0.84
C TYR A 167 -4.82 -34.17 0.26
N LEU A 168 -5.48 -33.62 -0.77
CA LEU A 168 -6.62 -34.24 -1.43
C LEU A 168 -6.25 -35.59 -2.05
N CYS A 169 -5.11 -35.68 -2.73
CA CYS A 169 -4.61 -36.93 -3.28
C CYS A 169 -4.39 -37.99 -2.20
N LYS A 170 -3.84 -37.60 -1.04
CA LYS A 170 -3.67 -38.52 0.10
C LYS A 170 -4.99 -38.98 0.68
N GLN A 171 -5.98 -38.08 0.82
CA GLN A 171 -7.31 -38.41 1.32
C GLN A 171 -8.06 -39.34 0.35
N LEU A 172 -7.93 -39.13 -0.95
CA LEU A 172 -8.55 -40.01 -1.96
C LEU A 172 -7.93 -41.40 -2.01
N ARG A 173 -6.61 -41.51 -1.77
CA ARG A 173 -5.93 -42.82 -1.71
C ARG A 173 -6.24 -43.58 -0.42
N ASN A 174 -6.38 -42.89 0.69
CA ASN A 174 -6.63 -43.43 2.02
C ASN A 174 -7.76 -42.63 2.69
N PRO A 175 -9.03 -42.83 2.28
CA PRO A 175 -10.14 -42.07 2.82
C PRO A 175 -10.34 -42.37 4.31
N ALA A 176 -10.53 -41.31 5.11
CA ALA A 176 -10.82 -41.45 6.54
C ALA A 176 -12.19 -42.10 6.80
N PHE A 177 -13.07 -42.14 5.79
CA PHE A 177 -14.37 -42.77 5.82
C PHE A 177 -14.47 -43.76 4.65
N ALA A 178 -14.76 -45.01 4.94
CA ALA A 178 -15.04 -45.99 3.90
C ALA A 178 -16.38 -45.63 3.21
N ILE A 179 -16.34 -45.39 1.90
CA ILE A 179 -17.55 -45.28 1.10
C ILE A 179 -18.01 -46.70 0.86
N THR A 180 -18.94 -47.18 1.68
CA THR A 180 -19.63 -48.45 1.42
C THR A 180 -20.58 -48.22 0.24
N SER A 181 -20.20 -48.75 -0.92
CA SER A 181 -21.14 -48.89 -2.05
C SER A 181 -22.24 -49.85 -1.64
N THR A 182 -23.46 -49.36 -1.46
CA THR A 182 -24.69 -50.12 -1.41
C THR A 182 -25.04 -50.65 -2.78
#